data_bda7c5b62c91362d0bc04d13f65905aa
#
_entry.id   bda7c5b62c91362d0bc04d13f65905aa
#
_cell.length_a   1.000
_cell.length_b   1.000
_cell.length_c   1.000
_cell.angle_alpha   90.00
_cell.angle_beta   90.00
_cell.angle_gamma   90.00
#
_symmetry.space_group_name_H-M   'P 1'
#
loop_
_entity.id
_entity.type
_entity.pdbx_description
1 polymer ?
#
loop_
_entity_poly.entity_id
_entity_poly.type
_entity_poly.pdbx_seq_one_letter_code
_entity_poly.pdbx_strand_id
1 'polypeptide(L)'
;MRAAGPAGASRDPDGIGPCVILGVAGDERTEGFSAALVRAGHPPARVLDYADFVAAPDRLAALFPEGQGLLRIDSPGNAPRIRRALLRLGGADDVEDEADGATRLRPDHAFQRGLAAAVRLARRSVPPGVAVTHEAEAVALFYDKRACHAAMSAQGLPVPQALPPAASFEALRDAMRAAGMTRVFVKPRFGSGAAGIAALALARDGIIAESSAEHVPGARRGVLHHSHRMRRYRGPEAVALVDAILAQDAHVEQWVPKAALDGGPCDLRLLVVGGEPAHAVLRTARGPITNLDLGGRRSDAEALRALAPPAAWDAMLADCRRFAALFPRTFHLAFDVALTVGLRRHVFFEANAFGDLIRRVRHQGLDPYAWQVARLPGWIAARRTVDLAA
;
A
#
# COMPACT_ATOMS: atom_id res chain seq x y z
N MET A 1 -10.92 -5.23 -57.98
CA MET A 1 -10.73 -5.62 -56.57
C MET A 1 -9.38 -5.10 -56.10
N ARG A 2 -9.37 -4.03 -55.32
CA ARG A 2 -8.14 -3.52 -54.65
C ARG A 2 -8.05 -4.19 -53.28
N ALA A 3 -6.94 -4.89 -53.04
CA ALA A 3 -6.64 -5.48 -51.77
C ALA A 3 -6.50 -4.38 -50.70
N ALA A 4 -7.23 -4.51 -49.60
CA ALA A 4 -7.03 -3.70 -48.42
C ALA A 4 -5.64 -4.01 -47.84
N GLY A 5 -4.81 -3.00 -47.74
CA GLY A 5 -3.50 -3.08 -47.07
C GLY A 5 -3.65 -3.36 -45.56
N PRO A 6 -2.61 -3.85 -44.88
CA PRO A 6 -2.67 -4.19 -43.49
C PRO A 6 -2.99 -2.95 -42.66
N ALA A 7 -3.92 -3.11 -41.69
CA ALA A 7 -4.28 -2.11 -40.71
C ALA A 7 -3.02 -1.54 -40.06
N GLY A 8 -2.92 -0.22 -40.04
CA GLY A 8 -1.74 0.51 -39.59
C GLY A 8 -1.32 0.08 -38.18
N ALA A 9 -0.04 -0.21 -38.07
CA ALA A 9 0.62 -0.38 -36.79
C ALA A 9 0.29 0.85 -35.90
N SER A 10 -0.32 0.65 -34.75
CA SER A 10 -0.58 1.71 -33.79
C SER A 10 0.76 2.37 -33.46
N ARG A 11 0.89 3.65 -33.77
CA ARG A 11 2.10 4.42 -33.42
C ARG A 11 2.24 4.41 -31.89
N ASP A 12 3.40 4.00 -31.40
CA ASP A 12 3.83 4.21 -30.02
C ASP A 12 4.45 5.62 -29.95
N PRO A 13 3.70 6.67 -29.56
CA PRO A 13 4.13 8.05 -29.73
C PRO A 13 5.32 8.42 -28.86
N ASP A 14 5.52 7.71 -27.74
CA ASP A 14 6.51 8.03 -26.72
C ASP A 14 7.57 6.92 -26.53
N GLY A 15 7.57 5.88 -27.38
CA GLY A 15 8.53 4.77 -27.33
C GLY A 15 8.45 3.92 -26.04
N ILE A 16 7.27 3.83 -25.41
CA ILE A 16 7.06 3.02 -24.22
C ILE A 16 7.15 1.52 -24.56
N GLY A 17 6.78 1.14 -25.80
CA GLY A 17 6.71 -0.24 -26.24
C GLY A 17 5.52 -1.01 -25.67
N PRO A 18 5.49 -2.34 -25.84
CA PRO A 18 4.44 -3.18 -25.29
C PRO A 18 4.32 -3.01 -23.77
N CYS A 19 3.10 -2.82 -23.29
CA CYS A 19 2.82 -2.75 -21.85
C CYS A 19 2.15 -4.03 -21.37
N VAL A 20 2.74 -4.66 -20.36
CA VAL A 20 2.18 -5.80 -19.64
C VAL A 20 1.95 -5.39 -18.19
N ILE A 21 0.80 -5.77 -17.63
CA ILE A 21 0.48 -5.59 -16.21
C ILE A 21 0.49 -6.95 -15.53
N LEU A 22 1.40 -7.15 -14.57
CA LEU A 22 1.29 -8.25 -13.63
C LEU A 22 0.35 -7.80 -12.50
N GLY A 23 -0.89 -8.31 -12.51
CA GLY A 23 -1.97 -7.83 -11.65
C GLY A 23 -3.20 -8.71 -11.71
N VAL A 24 -4.37 -8.14 -11.60
CA VAL A 24 -5.67 -8.84 -11.61
C VAL A 24 -6.50 -8.32 -12.79
N ALA A 25 -6.90 -9.21 -13.69
CA ALA A 25 -7.76 -8.87 -14.81
C ALA A 25 -9.14 -8.38 -14.31
N GLY A 26 -9.64 -7.29 -14.89
CA GLY A 26 -10.91 -6.68 -14.48
C GLY A 26 -10.84 -5.86 -13.18
N ASP A 27 -9.68 -5.78 -12.52
CA ASP A 27 -9.49 -4.85 -11.40
C ASP A 27 -9.46 -3.41 -11.91
N GLU A 28 -10.06 -2.49 -11.16
CA GLU A 28 -10.16 -1.07 -11.53
C GLU A 28 -8.79 -0.42 -11.78
N ARG A 29 -7.71 -0.90 -11.14
CA ARG A 29 -6.35 -0.39 -11.35
C ARG A 29 -5.85 -0.77 -12.73
N THR A 30 -5.96 -2.05 -13.07
CA THR A 30 -5.51 -2.57 -14.37
C THR A 30 -6.30 -1.95 -15.53
N GLU A 31 -7.62 -1.88 -15.39
CA GLU A 31 -8.50 -1.28 -16.40
C GLU A 31 -8.26 0.23 -16.52
N GLY A 32 -8.16 0.93 -15.40
CA GLY A 32 -7.93 2.39 -15.38
C GLY A 32 -6.61 2.78 -16.04
N PHE A 33 -5.53 2.03 -15.77
CA PHE A 33 -4.23 2.28 -16.38
C PHE A 33 -4.22 1.92 -17.88
N SER A 34 -4.80 0.78 -18.26
CA SER A 34 -4.92 0.37 -19.66
C SER A 34 -5.75 1.39 -20.47
N ALA A 35 -6.86 1.87 -19.93
CA ALA A 35 -7.66 2.92 -20.56
C ALA A 35 -6.89 4.26 -20.69
N ALA A 36 -6.03 4.59 -19.72
CA ALA A 36 -5.19 5.79 -19.82
C ALA A 36 -4.13 5.66 -20.92
N LEU A 37 -3.52 4.48 -21.10
CA LEU A 37 -2.64 4.20 -22.23
C LEU A 37 -3.35 4.43 -23.58
N VAL A 38 -4.55 3.87 -23.74
CA VAL A 38 -5.33 4.02 -24.97
C VAL A 38 -5.67 5.49 -25.24
N ARG A 39 -6.08 6.25 -24.20
CA ARG A 39 -6.32 7.70 -24.33
C ARG A 39 -5.08 8.50 -24.75
N ALA A 40 -3.89 8.02 -24.37
CA ALA A 40 -2.61 8.63 -24.75
C ALA A 40 -2.10 8.15 -26.13
N GLY A 41 -2.86 7.28 -26.84
CA GLY A 41 -2.50 6.79 -28.18
C GLY A 41 -1.64 5.52 -28.19
N HIS A 42 -1.44 4.87 -27.02
CA HIS A 42 -0.73 3.60 -26.94
C HIS A 42 -1.69 2.40 -27.06
N PRO A 43 -1.20 1.21 -27.42
CA PRO A 43 -1.97 -0.02 -27.31
C PRO A 43 -2.45 -0.28 -25.88
N PRO A 44 -3.59 -0.98 -25.72
CA PRO A 44 -4.03 -1.42 -24.40
C PRO A 44 -3.01 -2.37 -23.76
N ALA A 45 -2.87 -2.32 -22.44
CA ALA A 45 -1.99 -3.21 -21.71
C ALA A 45 -2.50 -4.66 -21.77
N ARG A 46 -1.58 -5.63 -21.82
CA ARG A 46 -1.87 -7.05 -21.58
C ARG A 46 -1.81 -7.33 -20.09
N VAL A 47 -2.83 -7.96 -19.53
CA VAL A 47 -2.86 -8.33 -18.11
C VAL A 47 -2.46 -9.78 -17.95
N LEU A 48 -1.51 -10.04 -17.06
CA LEU A 48 -1.07 -11.37 -16.64
C LEU A 48 -1.39 -11.54 -15.15
N ASP A 49 -2.11 -12.61 -14.83
CA ASP A 49 -2.44 -12.96 -13.44
C ASP A 49 -1.21 -13.51 -12.71
N TYR A 50 -1.05 -13.17 -11.44
CA TYR A 50 0.09 -13.63 -10.62
C TYR A 50 0.18 -15.16 -10.53
N ALA A 51 -0.95 -15.87 -10.44
CA ALA A 51 -0.93 -17.32 -10.33
C ALA A 51 -0.51 -17.98 -11.65
N ASP A 52 -0.96 -17.44 -12.79
CA ASP A 52 -0.54 -17.89 -14.11
C ASP A 52 0.93 -17.59 -14.36
N PHE A 53 1.38 -16.40 -13.93
CA PHE A 53 2.79 -16.03 -14.02
C PHE A 53 3.68 -16.95 -13.19
N VAL A 54 3.36 -17.21 -11.93
CA VAL A 54 4.15 -18.08 -11.05
C VAL A 54 4.21 -19.52 -11.59
N ALA A 55 3.13 -19.98 -12.21
CA ALA A 55 3.08 -21.32 -12.81
C ALA A 55 3.92 -21.45 -14.09
N ALA A 56 4.10 -20.38 -14.86
CA ALA A 56 4.83 -20.39 -16.12
C ALA A 56 5.57 -19.05 -16.36
N PRO A 57 6.65 -18.76 -15.60
CA PRO A 57 7.35 -17.46 -15.66
C PRO A 57 7.95 -17.16 -17.03
N ASP A 58 8.38 -18.16 -17.77
CA ASP A 58 9.02 -18.01 -19.07
C ASP A 58 8.07 -17.39 -20.14
N ARG A 59 6.76 -17.51 -19.93
CA ARG A 59 5.77 -16.90 -20.82
C ARG A 59 5.83 -15.36 -20.79
N LEU A 60 6.35 -14.76 -19.73
CA LEU A 60 6.43 -13.31 -19.60
C LEU A 60 7.36 -12.69 -20.63
N ALA A 61 8.52 -13.32 -20.92
CA ALA A 61 9.47 -12.82 -21.91
C ALA A 61 8.86 -12.73 -23.31
N ALA A 62 8.02 -13.70 -23.69
CA ALA A 62 7.37 -13.75 -25.01
C ALA A 62 6.38 -12.59 -25.26
N LEU A 63 5.98 -11.86 -24.20
CA LEU A 63 5.13 -10.69 -24.32
C LEU A 63 5.92 -9.42 -24.72
N PHE A 64 7.24 -9.50 -24.81
CA PHE A 64 8.17 -8.43 -25.17
C PHE A 64 9.07 -8.87 -26.36
N PRO A 65 8.50 -9.09 -27.55
CA PRO A 65 9.22 -9.69 -28.69
C PRO A 65 10.43 -8.87 -29.16
N GLU A 66 10.39 -7.55 -28.97
CA GLU A 66 11.48 -6.63 -29.35
C GLU A 66 12.48 -6.40 -28.20
N GLY A 67 12.31 -7.10 -27.08
CA GLY A 67 13.17 -6.97 -25.89
C GLY A 67 13.03 -5.63 -25.16
N GLN A 68 12.04 -4.81 -25.50
CA GLN A 68 11.74 -3.52 -24.89
C GLN A 68 10.26 -3.46 -24.46
N GLY A 69 9.93 -2.54 -23.55
CA GLY A 69 8.57 -2.32 -23.11
C GLY A 69 8.46 -1.96 -21.64
N LEU A 70 7.25 -2.04 -21.14
CA LEU A 70 6.92 -1.77 -19.73
C LEU A 70 6.26 -2.98 -19.09
N LEU A 71 6.84 -3.47 -18.00
CA LEU A 71 6.18 -4.37 -17.06
C LEU A 71 5.69 -3.55 -15.86
N ARG A 72 4.40 -3.33 -15.79
CA ARG A 72 3.76 -2.74 -14.63
C ARG A 72 3.48 -3.84 -13.60
N ILE A 73 3.96 -3.63 -12.38
CA ILE A 73 3.59 -4.46 -11.22
C ILE A 73 2.44 -3.77 -10.51
N ASP A 74 1.32 -4.46 -10.35
CA ASP A 74 0.15 -3.95 -9.64
C ASP A 74 -0.18 -4.84 -8.43
N SER A 75 -1.12 -4.42 -7.59
CA SER A 75 -1.54 -5.20 -6.44
C SER A 75 -2.05 -6.58 -6.86
N PRO A 76 -1.69 -7.65 -6.13
CA PRO A 76 -2.21 -8.99 -6.39
C PRO A 76 -3.69 -9.15 -6.03
N GLY A 77 -4.31 -8.12 -5.41
CA GLY A 77 -5.70 -8.20 -4.93
C GLY A 77 -5.89 -9.26 -3.84
N ASN A 78 -7.13 -9.72 -3.69
CA ASN A 78 -7.52 -10.69 -2.66
C ASN A 78 -8.06 -12.00 -3.24
N ALA A 79 -7.85 -12.28 -4.53
CA ALA A 79 -8.33 -13.52 -5.16
C ALA A 79 -7.68 -14.75 -4.51
N PRO A 80 -8.45 -15.76 -4.04
CA PRO A 80 -7.90 -16.92 -3.32
C PRO A 80 -6.84 -17.68 -4.13
N ARG A 81 -7.02 -17.78 -5.45
CA ARG A 81 -6.05 -18.43 -6.35
C ARG A 81 -4.68 -17.74 -6.32
N ILE A 82 -4.66 -16.42 -6.42
CA ILE A 82 -3.44 -15.61 -6.39
C ILE A 82 -2.79 -15.70 -5.01
N ARG A 83 -3.60 -15.56 -3.96
CA ARG A 83 -3.12 -15.64 -2.58
C ARG A 83 -2.44 -16.98 -2.32
N ARG A 84 -3.05 -18.12 -2.72
CA ARG A 84 -2.43 -19.46 -2.59
C ARG A 84 -1.11 -19.57 -3.33
N ALA A 85 -1.05 -19.08 -4.58
CA ALA A 85 0.18 -19.11 -5.37
C ALA A 85 1.32 -18.34 -4.69
N LEU A 86 1.03 -17.13 -4.18
CA LEU A 86 2.01 -16.31 -3.48
C LEU A 86 2.41 -16.90 -2.12
N LEU A 87 1.48 -17.46 -1.36
CA LEU A 87 1.80 -18.15 -0.10
C LEU A 87 2.77 -19.33 -0.32
N ARG A 88 2.51 -20.18 -1.33
CA ARG A 88 3.42 -21.28 -1.69
C ARG A 88 4.79 -20.77 -2.13
N LEU A 89 4.83 -19.76 -2.99
CA LEU A 89 6.08 -19.13 -3.42
C LEU A 89 6.87 -18.53 -2.25
N GLY A 90 6.19 -18.11 -1.20
CA GLY A 90 6.77 -17.61 0.04
C GLY A 90 7.11 -18.66 1.07
N GLY A 91 6.98 -19.97 0.75
CA GLY A 91 7.36 -21.09 1.61
C GLY A 91 6.29 -21.45 2.65
N ALA A 92 5.02 -21.29 2.34
CA ALA A 92 3.93 -21.86 3.14
C ALA A 92 3.62 -23.28 2.63
N ASP A 93 3.77 -24.29 3.50
CA ASP A 93 3.52 -25.69 3.17
C ASP A 93 2.03 -26.04 3.22
N ASP A 94 1.32 -25.56 4.25
CA ASP A 94 -0.12 -25.78 4.42
C ASP A 94 -0.91 -24.51 4.02
N VAL A 95 -1.25 -24.43 2.76
CA VAL A 95 -2.25 -23.47 2.29
C VAL A 95 -3.60 -24.16 2.36
N GLU A 96 -4.17 -24.21 3.58
CA GLU A 96 -5.52 -24.72 3.81
C GLU A 96 -6.50 -24.10 2.81
N ASP A 97 -7.43 -24.91 2.33
CA ASP A 97 -8.54 -24.41 1.54
C ASP A 97 -9.22 -23.29 2.32
N GLU A 98 -9.21 -22.08 1.78
CA GLU A 98 -9.78 -20.88 2.39
C GLU A 98 -11.33 -20.91 2.36
N ALA A 99 -11.93 -22.13 2.41
CA ALA A 99 -13.37 -22.28 2.49
C ALA A 99 -13.97 -21.58 3.72
N ASP A 100 -13.18 -21.36 4.78
CA ASP A 100 -13.58 -20.64 6.01
C ASP A 100 -13.29 -19.12 6.00
N GLY A 101 -13.20 -18.55 4.85
CA GLY A 101 -13.45 -17.15 4.72
C GLY A 101 -12.22 -16.26 4.53
N ALA A 102 -12.33 -15.49 3.47
CA ALA A 102 -11.53 -14.29 3.16
C ALA A 102 -11.41 -13.28 4.31
N THR A 103 -12.04 -13.53 5.46
CA THR A 103 -12.07 -12.65 6.64
C THR A 103 -11.10 -13.06 7.74
N ARG A 104 -10.59 -14.31 7.78
CA ARG A 104 -9.68 -14.76 8.83
C ARG A 104 -8.32 -14.05 8.72
N LEU A 105 -7.94 -13.36 9.80
CA LEU A 105 -6.64 -12.70 9.91
C LEU A 105 -5.58 -13.72 10.33
N ARG A 106 -4.49 -13.77 9.59
CA ARG A 106 -3.35 -14.66 9.83
C ARG A 106 -2.05 -13.86 9.69
N PRO A 107 -0.94 -14.29 10.31
CA PRO A 107 0.37 -13.70 10.04
C PRO A 107 0.74 -13.87 8.58
N ASP A 108 0.90 -12.76 7.85
CA ASP A 108 1.11 -12.75 6.40
C ASP A 108 2.59 -12.75 5.98
N HIS A 109 3.48 -13.31 6.82
CA HIS A 109 4.91 -13.42 6.51
C HIS A 109 5.20 -14.14 5.19
N ALA A 110 4.55 -15.30 4.97
CA ALA A 110 4.74 -16.07 3.74
C ALA A 110 4.19 -15.32 2.52
N PHE A 111 3.05 -14.66 2.66
CA PHE A 111 2.49 -13.85 1.57
C PHE A 111 3.43 -12.70 1.19
N GLN A 112 3.97 -11.97 2.16
CA GLN A 112 4.94 -10.89 1.93
C GLN A 112 6.20 -11.41 1.21
N ARG A 113 6.78 -12.53 1.68
CA ARG A 113 7.93 -13.15 1.01
C ARG A 113 7.60 -13.60 -0.42
N GLY A 114 6.43 -14.19 -0.61
CA GLY A 114 5.97 -14.67 -1.92
C GLY A 114 5.71 -13.54 -2.90
N LEU A 115 5.13 -12.44 -2.45
CA LEU A 115 4.93 -11.25 -3.28
C LEU A 115 6.27 -10.65 -3.72
N ALA A 116 7.20 -10.46 -2.80
CA ALA A 116 8.55 -9.98 -3.12
C ALA A 116 9.29 -10.95 -4.07
N ALA A 117 9.16 -12.27 -3.85
CA ALA A 117 9.73 -13.29 -4.72
C ALA A 117 9.12 -13.26 -6.13
N ALA A 118 7.80 -13.05 -6.25
CA ALA A 118 7.12 -12.91 -7.54
C ALA A 118 7.61 -11.67 -8.31
N VAL A 119 7.77 -10.53 -7.64
CA VAL A 119 8.33 -9.31 -8.27
C VAL A 119 9.77 -9.51 -8.72
N ARG A 120 10.59 -10.17 -7.89
CA ARG A 120 11.98 -10.52 -8.25
C ARG A 120 12.04 -11.50 -9.41
N LEU A 121 11.17 -12.50 -9.43
CA LEU A 121 11.03 -13.45 -10.54
C LEU A 121 10.60 -12.73 -11.82
N ALA A 122 9.61 -11.83 -11.75
CA ALA A 122 9.14 -11.05 -12.89
C ALA A 122 10.27 -10.21 -13.50
N ARG A 123 11.10 -9.56 -12.67
CA ARG A 123 12.27 -8.80 -13.16
C ARG A 123 13.28 -9.69 -13.89
N ARG A 124 13.49 -10.93 -13.43
CA ARG A 124 14.42 -11.88 -14.07
C ARG A 124 13.85 -12.50 -15.33
N SER A 125 12.53 -12.58 -15.45
CA SER A 125 11.83 -13.20 -16.59
C SER A 125 11.58 -12.25 -17.75
N VAL A 126 11.97 -10.98 -17.66
CA VAL A 126 11.86 -10.03 -18.78
C VAL A 126 13.24 -9.64 -19.32
N PRO A 127 13.33 -9.29 -20.62
CA PRO A 127 14.56 -8.77 -21.21
C PRO A 127 15.09 -7.52 -20.48
N PRO A 128 16.41 -7.26 -20.52
CA PRO A 128 17.00 -6.09 -19.86
C PRO A 128 16.41 -4.74 -20.28
N GLY A 129 15.97 -4.62 -21.54
CA GLY A 129 15.35 -3.39 -22.06
C GLY A 129 13.94 -3.11 -21.57
N VAL A 130 13.31 -4.06 -20.85
CA VAL A 130 11.97 -3.86 -20.29
C VAL A 130 12.06 -3.11 -18.96
N ALA A 131 11.39 -1.97 -18.88
CA ALA A 131 11.25 -1.22 -17.64
C ALA A 131 10.24 -1.92 -16.71
N VAL A 132 10.62 -2.15 -15.44
CA VAL A 132 9.73 -2.75 -14.42
C VAL A 132 9.41 -1.70 -13.38
N THR A 133 8.14 -1.47 -13.08
CA THR A 133 7.69 -0.32 -12.25
C THR A 133 7.99 -0.43 -10.77
N HIS A 134 8.38 -1.59 -10.25
CA HIS A 134 8.66 -1.77 -8.82
C HIS A 134 9.88 -2.67 -8.58
N GLU A 135 10.60 -2.36 -7.53
CA GLU A 135 11.66 -3.22 -6.98
C GLU A 135 11.05 -4.17 -5.94
N ALA A 136 11.54 -5.40 -5.92
CA ALA A 136 11.08 -6.41 -4.96
C ALA A 136 11.35 -5.99 -3.51
N GLU A 137 12.48 -5.34 -3.29
CA GLU A 137 12.93 -4.83 -1.99
C GLU A 137 12.03 -3.71 -1.48
N ALA A 138 11.62 -2.79 -2.36
CA ALA A 138 10.67 -1.74 -2.04
C ALA A 138 9.27 -2.31 -1.71
N VAL A 139 8.79 -3.28 -2.51
CA VAL A 139 7.52 -3.96 -2.23
C VAL A 139 7.57 -4.69 -0.89
N ALA A 140 8.66 -5.41 -0.60
CA ALA A 140 8.85 -6.12 0.67
C ALA A 140 8.86 -5.15 1.86
N LEU A 141 9.56 -4.02 1.73
CA LEU A 141 9.67 -2.99 2.77
C LEU A 141 8.31 -2.35 3.06
N PHE A 142 7.59 -1.92 2.03
CA PHE A 142 6.31 -1.22 2.21
C PHE A 142 5.19 -2.13 2.72
N TYR A 143 5.33 -3.44 2.54
CA TYR A 143 4.38 -4.41 3.09
C TYR A 143 4.65 -4.76 4.56
N ASP A 144 5.84 -4.47 5.07
CA ASP A 144 6.25 -4.67 6.46
C ASP A 144 6.17 -3.35 7.24
N LYS A 145 5.11 -3.14 8.01
CA LYS A 145 4.88 -1.90 8.76
C LYS A 145 6.02 -1.52 9.70
N ARG A 146 6.63 -2.52 10.34
CA ARG A 146 7.75 -2.29 11.27
C ARG A 146 9.01 -1.86 10.53
N ALA A 147 9.34 -2.54 9.44
CA ALA A 147 10.50 -2.20 8.62
C ALA A 147 10.31 -0.86 7.90
N CYS A 148 9.12 -0.60 7.36
CA CYS A 148 8.78 0.67 6.70
C CYS A 148 8.86 1.84 7.69
N HIS A 149 8.31 1.71 8.89
CA HIS A 149 8.42 2.69 9.96
C HIS A 149 9.88 2.97 10.33
N ALA A 150 10.69 1.91 10.53
CA ALA A 150 12.11 2.04 10.85
C ALA A 150 12.89 2.75 9.73
N ALA A 151 12.61 2.42 8.46
CA ALA A 151 13.24 3.07 7.32
C ALA A 151 12.87 4.56 7.22
N MET A 152 11.61 4.93 7.41
CA MET A 152 11.18 6.33 7.47
C MET A 152 11.86 7.08 8.61
N SER A 153 11.88 6.50 9.81
CA SER A 153 12.54 7.09 10.99
C SER A 153 14.03 7.30 10.78
N ALA A 154 14.72 6.32 10.20
CA ALA A 154 16.16 6.41 9.88
C ALA A 154 16.49 7.53 8.87
N GLN A 155 15.54 7.88 8.02
CA GLN A 155 15.63 9.01 7.10
C GLN A 155 15.18 10.34 7.72
N GLY A 156 14.86 10.37 9.01
CA GLY A 156 14.40 11.56 9.72
C GLY A 156 13.00 12.04 9.31
N LEU A 157 12.15 11.17 8.75
CA LEU A 157 10.76 11.51 8.54
C LEU A 157 10.03 11.50 9.89
N PRO A 158 9.10 12.43 10.12
CA PRO A 158 8.27 12.42 11.31
C PRO A 158 7.30 11.23 11.27
N VAL A 159 7.54 10.24 12.10
CA VAL A 159 6.70 9.05 12.30
C VAL A 159 6.23 8.97 13.74
N PRO A 160 5.14 8.26 14.06
CA PRO A 160 4.75 8.01 15.45
C PRO A 160 5.88 7.30 16.21
N GLN A 161 6.04 7.57 17.49
CA GLN A 161 6.98 6.79 18.29
C GLN A 161 6.54 5.32 18.34
N ALA A 162 7.40 4.40 17.91
CA ALA A 162 7.14 2.98 17.98
C ALA A 162 7.51 2.43 19.38
N LEU A 163 6.76 1.42 19.83
CA LEU A 163 7.09 0.63 21.01
C LEU A 163 7.79 -0.69 20.61
N PRO A 164 8.58 -1.26 21.51
CA PRO A 164 9.17 -2.59 21.31
C PRO A 164 8.07 -3.64 21.05
N PRO A 165 8.38 -4.72 20.32
CA PRO A 165 7.46 -5.85 20.17
C PRO A 165 7.04 -6.40 21.54
N ALA A 166 5.75 -6.63 21.72
CA ALA A 166 5.19 -7.18 22.95
C ALA A 166 4.51 -8.53 22.67
N ALA A 167 4.73 -9.52 23.53
CA ALA A 167 4.13 -10.84 23.39
C ALA A 167 2.75 -10.96 24.05
N SER A 168 2.40 -10.00 24.91
CA SER A 168 1.11 -9.94 25.62
C SER A 168 0.68 -8.50 25.90
N PHE A 169 -0.58 -8.34 26.25
CA PHE A 169 -1.12 -7.05 26.66
C PHE A 169 -0.40 -6.50 27.93
N GLU A 170 -0.02 -7.34 28.89
CA GLU A 170 0.72 -6.91 30.08
C GLU A 170 2.06 -6.30 29.68
N ALA A 171 2.83 -6.98 28.83
CA ALA A 171 4.09 -6.47 28.32
C ALA A 171 3.91 -5.16 27.54
N LEU A 172 2.86 -5.08 26.72
CA LEU A 172 2.51 -3.84 26.01
C LEU A 172 2.16 -2.71 26.98
N ARG A 173 1.34 -2.98 27.97
CA ARG A 173 0.95 -1.99 29.00
C ARG A 173 2.16 -1.44 29.74
N ASP A 174 3.11 -2.30 30.09
CA ASP A 174 4.32 -1.88 30.79
C ASP A 174 5.23 -1.04 29.87
N ALA A 175 5.36 -1.40 28.59
CA ALA A 175 6.06 -0.60 27.59
C ALA A 175 5.38 0.77 27.37
N MET A 176 4.04 0.81 27.32
CA MET A 176 3.28 2.07 27.24
C MET A 176 3.54 2.97 28.45
N ARG A 177 3.54 2.39 29.65
CA ARG A 177 3.83 3.15 30.91
C ARG A 177 5.24 3.70 30.92
N ALA A 178 6.22 2.88 30.56
CA ALA A 178 7.62 3.30 30.48
C ALA A 178 7.82 4.44 29.46
N ALA A 179 7.06 4.45 28.37
CA ALA A 179 7.08 5.50 27.35
C ALA A 179 6.16 6.70 27.66
N GLY A 180 5.44 6.72 28.79
CA GLY A 180 4.47 7.76 29.12
C GLY A 180 3.25 7.80 28.20
N MET A 181 2.92 6.70 27.55
CA MET A 181 1.82 6.61 26.60
C MET A 181 0.56 6.02 27.22
N THR A 182 -0.57 6.67 26.96
CA THR A 182 -1.89 6.15 27.35
C THR A 182 -2.70 5.66 26.13
N ARG A 183 -2.21 5.91 24.90
CA ARG A 183 -2.91 5.57 23.67
C ARG A 183 -1.92 5.11 22.61
N VAL A 184 -2.22 3.97 21.96
CA VAL A 184 -1.41 3.40 20.87
C VAL A 184 -2.29 2.80 19.79
N PHE A 185 -1.72 2.62 18.60
CA PHE A 185 -2.24 1.71 17.59
C PHE A 185 -1.49 0.38 17.67
N VAL A 186 -2.22 -0.72 17.66
CA VAL A 186 -1.71 -2.09 17.55
C VAL A 186 -2.11 -2.60 16.19
N LYS A 187 -1.13 -2.89 15.34
CA LYS A 187 -1.34 -3.24 13.92
C LYS A 187 -0.67 -4.57 13.61
N PRO A 188 -1.32 -5.54 12.94
CA PRO A 188 -0.58 -6.66 12.38
C PRO A 188 0.58 -6.13 11.52
N ARG A 189 1.77 -6.71 11.67
CA ARG A 189 2.98 -6.25 10.99
C ARG A 189 2.82 -6.26 9.47
N PHE A 190 2.21 -7.32 8.94
CA PHE A 190 1.88 -7.47 7.54
C PHE A 190 0.37 -7.36 7.33
N GLY A 191 -0.06 -6.96 6.14
CA GLY A 191 -1.47 -6.82 5.80
C GLY A 191 -1.82 -5.42 5.29
N SER A 192 -2.99 -5.29 4.69
CA SER A 192 -3.51 -4.09 4.03
C SER A 192 -4.94 -3.78 4.50
N GLY A 193 -5.49 -2.64 4.07
CA GLY A 193 -6.90 -2.30 4.27
C GLY A 193 -7.31 -2.06 5.73
N ALA A 194 -6.38 -1.72 6.62
CA ALA A 194 -6.60 -1.58 8.06
C ALA A 194 -7.16 -2.86 8.73
N ALA A 195 -6.95 -4.03 8.12
CA ALA A 195 -7.39 -5.29 8.67
C ALA A 195 -6.63 -5.60 9.98
N GLY A 196 -7.38 -5.85 11.06
CA GLY A 196 -6.81 -6.20 12.35
C GLY A 196 -6.18 -5.05 13.14
N ILE A 197 -6.30 -3.80 12.72
CA ILE A 197 -5.78 -2.65 13.47
C ILE A 197 -6.69 -2.39 14.68
N ALA A 198 -6.08 -2.20 15.86
CA ALA A 198 -6.77 -1.72 17.05
C ALA A 198 -6.22 -0.38 17.53
N ALA A 199 -7.12 0.57 17.79
CA ALA A 199 -6.83 1.79 18.53
C ALA A 199 -7.07 1.52 20.02
N LEU A 200 -5.99 1.44 20.81
CA LEU A 200 -6.01 1.10 22.22
C LEU A 200 -5.85 2.35 23.08
N ALA A 201 -6.67 2.47 24.12
CA ALA A 201 -6.57 3.50 25.15
C ALA A 201 -6.62 2.90 26.54
N LEU A 202 -5.66 3.30 27.39
CA LEU A 202 -5.68 3.07 28.82
C LEU A 202 -6.41 4.24 29.48
N ALA A 203 -7.60 4.00 30.03
CA ALA A 203 -8.43 4.99 30.74
C ALA A 203 -8.34 4.76 32.24
N ARG A 204 -8.81 5.74 33.04
CA ARG A 204 -8.88 5.59 34.50
C ARG A 204 -9.74 4.38 34.91
N ASP A 205 -10.82 4.14 34.17
CA ASP A 205 -11.83 3.12 34.48
C ASP A 205 -11.62 1.83 33.70
N GLY A 206 -10.40 1.61 33.12
CA GLY A 206 -10.09 0.39 32.41
C GLY A 206 -9.47 0.59 31.03
N ILE A 207 -9.68 -0.39 30.17
CA ILE A 207 -9.08 -0.49 28.86
C ILE A 207 -10.15 -0.43 27.81
N ILE A 208 -9.92 0.35 26.75
CA ILE A 208 -10.80 0.47 25.60
C ILE A 208 -9.99 0.19 24.34
N ALA A 209 -10.49 -0.67 23.45
CA ALA A 209 -9.96 -0.89 22.12
C ALA A 209 -11.05 -0.69 21.08
N GLU A 210 -10.76 0.05 20.00
CA GLU A 210 -11.61 0.16 18.82
C GLU A 210 -10.93 -0.54 17.66
N SER A 211 -11.60 -1.51 17.03
CA SER A 211 -11.01 -2.33 15.98
C SER A 211 -12.06 -2.79 14.95
N SER A 212 -11.60 -3.05 13.74
CA SER A 212 -12.34 -3.82 12.73
C SER A 212 -12.15 -5.32 12.86
N ALA A 213 -11.24 -5.77 13.75
CA ALA A 213 -11.08 -7.19 14.04
C ALA A 213 -12.18 -7.66 14.98
N GLU A 214 -12.69 -8.85 14.69
CA GLU A 214 -13.57 -9.62 15.55
C GLU A 214 -12.80 -10.78 16.14
N HIS A 215 -12.70 -10.82 17.46
CA HIS A 215 -12.06 -11.91 18.19
C HIS A 215 -13.12 -12.96 18.54
N VAL A 216 -12.94 -14.16 17.98
CA VAL A 216 -13.78 -15.33 18.33
C VAL A 216 -12.98 -16.17 19.32
N PRO A 217 -13.45 -16.32 20.57
CA PRO A 217 -12.80 -17.17 21.58
C PRO A 217 -12.69 -18.62 21.09
N GLY A 218 -11.57 -19.27 21.35
CA GLY A 218 -11.31 -20.66 20.95
C GLY A 218 -10.02 -21.18 21.56
N ALA A 219 -9.60 -22.41 21.17
CA ALA A 219 -8.40 -23.02 21.72
C ALA A 219 -7.16 -22.13 21.54
N ARG A 220 -6.48 -21.85 22.64
CA ARG A 220 -5.19 -21.17 22.84
C ARG A 220 -5.09 -19.66 22.57
N ARG A 221 -5.78 -18.94 21.76
CA ARG A 221 -5.70 -17.47 21.59
C ARG A 221 -6.86 -16.92 20.78
N GLY A 222 -7.83 -17.76 20.47
CA GLY A 222 -8.95 -17.39 19.62
C GLY A 222 -8.54 -17.18 18.16
N VAL A 223 -9.52 -16.86 17.34
CA VAL A 223 -9.34 -16.55 15.92
C VAL A 223 -9.75 -15.11 15.69
N LEU A 224 -8.96 -14.38 14.92
CA LEU A 224 -9.30 -13.04 14.48
C LEU A 224 -9.92 -13.09 13.08
N HIS A 225 -11.03 -12.41 12.92
CA HIS A 225 -11.65 -12.15 11.63
C HIS A 225 -11.65 -10.66 11.33
N HIS A 226 -11.45 -10.28 10.08
CA HIS A 226 -11.66 -8.92 9.62
C HIS A 226 -13.16 -8.67 9.44
N SER A 227 -13.66 -7.59 10.03
CA SER A 227 -15.02 -7.08 9.83
C SER A 227 -14.94 -5.69 9.22
N HIS A 228 -15.80 -5.38 8.24
CA HIS A 228 -15.93 -4.02 7.71
C HIS A 228 -16.64 -3.07 8.68
N ARG A 229 -16.84 -3.47 9.94
CA ARG A 229 -17.50 -2.69 10.99
C ARG A 229 -16.55 -2.42 12.14
N MET A 230 -16.45 -1.17 12.53
CA MET A 230 -15.73 -0.79 13.75
C MET A 230 -16.52 -1.22 14.99
N ARG A 231 -15.85 -1.90 15.90
CA ARG A 231 -16.39 -2.34 17.21
C ARG A 231 -15.56 -1.75 18.33
N ARG A 232 -16.21 -1.51 19.47
CA ARG A 232 -15.56 -1.07 20.70
C ARG A 232 -15.58 -2.19 21.72
N TYR A 233 -14.40 -2.56 22.19
CA TYR A 233 -14.15 -3.58 23.21
C TYR A 233 -13.72 -2.92 24.51
N ARG A 234 -14.04 -3.52 25.66
CA ARG A 234 -13.73 -2.99 26.99
C ARG A 234 -13.21 -4.10 27.90
N GLY A 235 -12.39 -3.72 28.90
CA GLY A 235 -11.88 -4.65 29.93
C GLY A 235 -11.30 -5.94 29.37
N PRO A 236 -11.72 -7.12 29.86
CA PRO A 236 -11.16 -8.42 29.44
C PRO A 236 -11.29 -8.70 27.93
N GLU A 237 -12.37 -8.26 27.28
CA GLU A 237 -12.54 -8.44 25.85
C GLU A 237 -11.52 -7.62 25.05
N ALA A 238 -11.21 -6.40 25.50
CA ALA A 238 -10.18 -5.57 24.85
C ALA A 238 -8.78 -6.19 25.03
N VAL A 239 -8.49 -6.78 26.20
CA VAL A 239 -7.24 -7.52 26.45
C VAL A 239 -7.12 -8.69 25.50
N ALA A 240 -8.15 -9.55 25.44
CA ALA A 240 -8.14 -10.74 24.59
C ALA A 240 -7.97 -10.40 23.11
N LEU A 241 -8.63 -9.33 22.62
CA LEU A 241 -8.46 -8.83 21.27
C LEU A 241 -7.01 -8.38 21.03
N VAL A 242 -6.45 -7.57 21.92
CA VAL A 242 -5.08 -7.04 21.77
C VAL A 242 -4.06 -8.19 21.80
N ASP A 243 -4.21 -9.16 22.71
CA ASP A 243 -3.35 -10.35 22.76
C ASP A 243 -3.40 -11.15 21.46
N ALA A 244 -4.59 -11.32 20.89
CA ALA A 244 -4.73 -12.02 19.63
C ALA A 244 -4.09 -11.25 18.44
N ILE A 245 -4.12 -9.91 18.46
CA ILE A 245 -3.42 -9.08 17.43
C ILE A 245 -1.90 -9.12 17.66
N LEU A 246 -1.41 -9.03 18.91
CA LEU A 246 0.00 -9.14 19.24
C LEU A 246 0.58 -10.48 18.78
N ALA A 247 -0.19 -11.56 18.85
CA ALA A 247 0.19 -12.87 18.34
C ALA A 247 0.39 -12.93 16.81
N GLN A 248 -0.06 -11.91 16.06
CA GLN A 248 0.19 -11.73 14.62
C GLN A 248 1.52 -11.00 14.33
N ASP A 249 2.48 -10.97 15.26
CA ASP A 249 3.71 -10.16 15.16
C ASP A 249 3.40 -8.68 14.93
N ALA A 250 2.63 -8.06 15.83
CA ALA A 250 2.13 -6.71 15.66
C ALA A 250 3.23 -5.64 15.72
N HIS A 251 3.05 -4.58 14.95
CA HIS A 251 3.72 -3.29 15.10
C HIS A 251 2.87 -2.41 16.02
N VAL A 252 3.49 -1.79 17.01
CA VAL A 252 2.82 -0.88 17.95
C VAL A 252 3.44 0.50 17.85
N GLU A 253 2.58 1.50 17.71
CA GLU A 253 3.00 2.90 17.59
C GLU A 253 2.09 3.83 18.38
N GLN A 254 2.60 4.99 18.73
CA GLN A 254 1.88 6.06 19.41
C GLN A 254 0.62 6.46 18.59
N TRP A 255 -0.51 6.62 19.26
CA TRP A 255 -1.67 7.27 18.66
C TRP A 255 -1.46 8.78 18.63
N VAL A 256 -1.00 9.28 17.49
CA VAL A 256 -0.81 10.72 17.27
C VAL A 256 -2.16 11.39 16.98
N PRO A 257 -2.53 12.45 17.69
CA PRO A 257 -3.72 13.22 17.38
C PRO A 257 -3.60 13.91 16.01
N LYS A 258 -4.48 13.53 15.10
CA LYS A 258 -4.57 14.11 13.74
C LYS A 258 -5.37 15.43 13.77
N ALA A 259 -5.14 16.29 12.79
CA ALA A 259 -6.06 17.37 12.47
C ALA A 259 -7.47 16.83 12.22
N ALA A 260 -8.46 17.66 12.47
CA ALA A 260 -9.86 17.33 12.22
C ALA A 260 -10.42 18.22 11.13
N LEU A 261 -11.24 17.66 10.26
CA LEU A 261 -12.04 18.35 9.26
C LEU A 261 -13.42 17.69 9.19
N ASP A 262 -14.47 18.48 8.96
CA ASP A 262 -15.86 18.00 8.88
C ASP A 262 -16.30 17.18 10.12
N GLY A 263 -15.81 17.58 11.31
CA GLY A 263 -16.20 16.99 12.58
C GLY A 263 -15.50 15.68 12.93
N GLY A 264 -14.44 15.29 12.22
CA GLY A 264 -13.68 14.08 12.52
C GLY A 264 -12.19 14.17 12.19
N PRO A 265 -11.36 13.28 12.76
CA PRO A 265 -9.95 13.20 12.40
C PRO A 265 -9.78 12.90 10.93
N CYS A 266 -8.72 13.45 10.35
CA CYS A 266 -8.44 13.27 8.93
C CYS A 266 -6.98 12.91 8.66
N ASP A 267 -6.75 12.22 7.54
CA ASP A 267 -5.44 11.99 6.97
C ASP A 267 -5.50 12.01 5.43
N LEU A 268 -4.35 11.95 4.82
CA LEU A 268 -4.17 11.96 3.38
C LEU A 268 -3.62 10.63 2.90
N ARG A 269 -4.18 10.11 1.81
CA ARG A 269 -3.49 9.17 0.92
C ARG A 269 -2.87 10.00 -0.19
N LEU A 270 -1.54 10.10 -0.21
CA LEU A 270 -0.78 10.92 -1.15
C LEU A 270 0.02 10.03 -2.10
N LEU A 271 -0.27 10.13 -3.41
CA LEU A 271 0.41 9.38 -4.47
C LEU A 271 1.64 10.13 -4.95
N VAL A 272 2.76 9.42 -5.03
CA VAL A 272 4.01 9.86 -5.65
C VAL A 272 4.20 9.07 -6.93
N VAL A 273 4.53 9.74 -8.03
CA VAL A 273 4.76 9.15 -9.35
C VAL A 273 6.06 9.70 -9.93
N GLY A 274 7.00 8.83 -10.29
CA GLY A 274 8.30 9.24 -10.82
C GLY A 274 9.08 10.13 -9.84
N GLY A 275 8.92 9.88 -8.53
CA GLY A 275 9.55 10.67 -7.46
C GLY A 275 8.77 11.93 -7.04
N GLU A 276 7.72 12.33 -7.77
CA GLU A 276 6.98 13.57 -7.51
C GLU A 276 5.60 13.32 -6.89
N PRO A 277 5.29 13.96 -5.73
CA PRO A 277 3.95 13.96 -5.16
C PRO A 277 2.95 14.62 -6.11
N ALA A 278 1.82 13.96 -6.34
CA ALA A 278 0.84 14.42 -7.32
C ALA A 278 -0.58 14.46 -6.73
N HIS A 279 -1.22 13.30 -6.66
CA HIS A 279 -2.62 13.20 -6.24
C HIS A 279 -2.72 12.93 -4.74
N ALA A 280 -3.61 13.64 -4.06
CA ALA A 280 -3.93 13.38 -2.67
C ALA A 280 -5.44 13.25 -2.49
N VAL A 281 -5.86 12.28 -1.70
CA VAL A 281 -7.24 12.17 -1.24
C VAL A 281 -7.28 12.33 0.27
N LEU A 282 -8.14 13.21 0.75
CA LEU A 282 -8.43 13.38 2.16
C LEU A 282 -9.41 12.30 2.61
N ARG A 283 -9.08 11.64 3.72
CA ARG A 283 -9.96 10.65 4.35
C ARG A 283 -10.36 11.15 5.72
N THR A 284 -11.64 11.17 6.02
CA THR A 284 -12.19 11.58 7.32
C THR A 284 -12.99 10.44 7.92
N ALA A 285 -13.01 10.33 9.25
CA ALA A 285 -13.79 9.32 9.95
C ALA A 285 -14.35 9.87 11.27
N ARG A 286 -15.34 9.19 11.85
CA ARG A 286 -15.85 9.51 13.19
C ARG A 286 -14.94 9.04 14.32
N GLY A 287 -14.14 7.99 14.05
CA GLY A 287 -13.21 7.38 15.00
C GLY A 287 -11.75 7.60 14.59
N PRO A 288 -10.80 7.03 15.33
CA PRO A 288 -9.37 7.25 15.12
C PRO A 288 -8.81 6.63 13.84
N ILE A 289 -9.50 5.65 13.26
CA ILE A 289 -9.09 4.94 12.05
C ILE A 289 -9.82 5.55 10.86
N THR A 290 -9.07 6.22 9.98
CA THR A 290 -9.57 7.01 8.84
C THR A 290 -9.63 6.21 7.53
N ASN A 291 -9.68 4.88 7.60
CA ASN A 291 -9.73 4.01 6.43
C ASN A 291 -11.11 4.06 5.74
N LEU A 292 -11.10 4.11 4.40
CA LEU A 292 -12.33 4.21 3.59
C LEU A 292 -13.16 2.92 3.64
N ASP A 293 -12.53 1.76 3.72
CA ASP A 293 -13.22 0.46 3.78
C ASP A 293 -13.93 0.24 5.13
N LEU A 294 -13.58 1.06 6.12
CA LEU A 294 -14.18 1.05 7.47
C LEU A 294 -15.19 2.19 7.71
N GLY A 295 -15.77 2.72 6.65
CA GLY A 295 -16.77 3.77 6.73
C GLY A 295 -16.20 5.18 6.80
N GLY A 296 -14.92 5.35 6.53
CA GLY A 296 -14.32 6.65 6.29
C GLY A 296 -14.93 7.32 5.06
N ARG A 297 -14.96 8.66 5.08
CA ARG A 297 -15.42 9.46 3.96
C ARG A 297 -14.24 10.04 3.19
N ARG A 298 -14.41 10.09 1.89
CA ARG A 298 -13.47 10.71 0.97
C ARG A 298 -13.83 12.18 0.79
N SER A 299 -12.85 13.07 0.92
CA SER A 299 -12.99 14.51 0.74
C SER A 299 -11.86 15.07 -0.11
N ASP A 300 -11.97 16.33 -0.51
CA ASP A 300 -10.93 17.00 -1.29
C ASP A 300 -9.76 17.40 -0.38
N ALA A 301 -8.55 17.05 -0.79
CA ALA A 301 -7.32 17.41 -0.09
C ALA A 301 -7.07 18.94 -0.10
N GLU A 302 -7.56 19.65 -1.11
CA GLU A 302 -7.43 21.13 -1.18
C GLU A 302 -8.13 21.84 -0.01
N ALA A 303 -9.20 21.25 0.54
CA ALA A 303 -9.84 21.78 1.73
C ALA A 303 -8.90 21.81 2.95
N LEU A 304 -8.11 20.74 3.13
CA LEU A 304 -7.10 20.69 4.21
C LEU A 304 -5.90 21.57 3.87
N ARG A 305 -5.47 21.61 2.61
CA ARG A 305 -4.36 22.45 2.15
C ARG A 305 -4.61 23.93 2.36
N ALA A 306 -5.84 24.38 2.08
CA ALA A 306 -6.23 25.78 2.29
C ALA A 306 -6.17 26.24 3.76
N LEU A 307 -6.33 25.30 4.70
CA LEU A 307 -6.26 25.56 6.14
C LEU A 307 -4.84 25.44 6.70
N ALA A 308 -3.98 24.66 6.04
CA ALA A 308 -2.62 24.39 6.51
C ALA A 308 -1.68 25.56 6.17
N PRO A 309 -0.73 25.93 7.06
CA PRO A 309 0.36 26.82 6.69
C PRO A 309 1.11 26.28 5.47
N PRO A 310 1.39 27.08 4.42
CA PRO A 310 2.10 26.63 3.22
C PRO A 310 3.40 25.88 3.54
N ALA A 311 4.19 26.41 4.48
CA ALA A 311 5.45 25.77 4.88
C ALA A 311 5.28 24.35 5.45
N ALA A 312 4.18 24.08 6.17
CA ALA A 312 3.91 22.73 6.69
C ALA A 312 3.51 21.75 5.58
N TRP A 313 2.73 22.23 4.60
CA TRP A 313 2.37 21.45 3.42
C TRP A 313 3.57 21.15 2.55
N ASP A 314 4.40 22.16 2.26
CA ASP A 314 5.60 22.03 1.43
C ASP A 314 6.64 21.09 2.09
N ALA A 315 6.82 21.18 3.41
CA ALA A 315 7.68 20.27 4.16
C ALA A 315 7.20 18.81 4.05
N MET A 316 5.89 18.55 4.13
CA MET A 316 5.31 17.23 3.92
C MET A 316 5.61 16.68 2.52
N LEU A 317 5.44 17.49 1.48
CA LEU A 317 5.74 17.10 0.10
C LEU A 317 7.25 16.88 -0.12
N ALA A 318 8.11 17.69 0.51
CA ALA A 318 9.57 17.52 0.45
C ALA A 318 9.98 16.19 1.09
N ASP A 319 9.41 15.80 2.21
CA ASP A 319 9.66 14.52 2.85
C ASP A 319 9.20 13.33 2.00
N CYS A 320 8.05 13.46 1.31
CA CYS A 320 7.61 12.45 0.33
C CYS A 320 8.64 12.25 -0.78
N ARG A 321 9.18 13.34 -1.37
CA ARG A 321 10.21 13.27 -2.40
C ARG A 321 11.48 12.63 -1.87
N ARG A 322 11.93 13.05 -0.69
CA ARG A 322 13.15 12.54 -0.06
C ARG A 322 13.08 11.04 0.17
N PHE A 323 11.98 10.53 0.68
CA PHE A 323 11.82 9.09 0.89
C PHE A 323 11.66 8.32 -0.43
N ALA A 324 10.89 8.85 -1.39
CA ALA A 324 10.73 8.22 -2.71
C ALA A 324 12.06 8.13 -3.48
N ALA A 325 12.98 9.08 -3.30
CA ALA A 325 14.30 9.09 -3.94
C ALA A 325 15.19 7.90 -3.53
N LEU A 326 14.89 7.22 -2.42
CA LEU A 326 15.59 5.99 -2.01
C LEU A 326 15.25 4.81 -2.92
N PHE A 327 14.19 4.90 -3.70
CA PHE A 327 13.64 3.83 -4.54
C PHE A 327 13.52 4.28 -6.00
N PRO A 328 14.64 4.62 -6.68
CA PRO A 328 14.60 5.24 -8.01
C PRO A 328 14.01 4.32 -9.09
N ARG A 329 14.00 3.01 -8.83
CA ARG A 329 13.38 2.02 -9.71
C ARG A 329 11.92 1.70 -9.36
N THR A 330 11.35 2.37 -8.37
CA THR A 330 9.92 2.29 -8.02
C THR A 330 9.21 3.50 -8.60
N PHE A 331 8.40 3.24 -9.63
CA PHE A 331 7.73 4.29 -10.41
C PHE A 331 6.67 5.04 -9.61
N HIS A 332 5.91 4.34 -8.80
CA HIS A 332 4.89 4.97 -7.97
C HIS A 332 4.76 4.28 -6.60
N LEU A 333 4.43 5.07 -5.61
CA LEU A 333 4.10 4.63 -4.26
C LEU A 333 3.11 5.64 -3.64
N ALA A 334 2.46 5.28 -2.55
CA ALA A 334 1.60 6.23 -1.85
C ALA A 334 1.92 6.25 -0.35
N PHE A 335 1.77 7.42 0.25
CA PHE A 335 1.92 7.62 1.69
C PHE A 335 0.57 7.77 2.37
N ASP A 336 0.45 7.19 3.56
CA ASP A 336 -0.53 7.60 4.55
C ASP A 336 0.12 8.61 5.48
N VAL A 337 -0.35 9.86 5.42
CA VAL A 337 0.23 10.98 6.15
C VAL A 337 -0.88 11.87 6.71
N ALA A 338 -0.69 12.43 7.89
CA ALA A 338 -1.61 13.40 8.45
C ALA A 338 -0.89 14.69 8.87
N LEU A 339 -1.61 15.80 8.81
CA LEU A 339 -1.26 16.95 9.61
C LEU A 339 -1.72 16.73 11.06
N THR A 340 -0.90 17.11 12.02
CA THR A 340 -1.25 17.02 13.44
C THR A 340 -2.19 18.16 13.86
N VAL A 341 -2.75 18.08 15.04
CA VAL A 341 -3.53 19.17 15.61
C VAL A 341 -2.73 20.48 15.52
N GLY A 342 -3.38 21.55 15.06
CA GLY A 342 -2.76 22.86 14.80
C GLY A 342 -2.13 22.98 13.40
N LEU A 343 -2.17 21.95 12.55
CA LEU A 343 -1.81 21.96 11.12
C LEU A 343 -0.35 22.35 10.79
N ARG A 344 0.52 22.48 11.80
CA ARG A 344 1.90 22.97 11.63
C ARG A 344 2.94 21.86 11.41
N ARG A 345 2.59 20.63 11.70
CA ARG A 345 3.46 19.45 11.59
C ARG A 345 2.70 18.33 10.93
N HIS A 346 3.43 17.47 10.22
CA HIS A 346 2.89 16.26 9.62
C HIS A 346 3.50 15.01 10.28
N VAL A 347 2.87 13.87 10.05
CA VAL A 347 3.32 12.57 10.54
C VAL A 347 2.97 11.52 9.51
N PHE A 348 3.93 10.67 9.15
CA PHE A 348 3.75 9.54 8.24
C PHE A 348 3.39 8.28 9.03
N PHE A 349 2.44 7.52 8.54
CA PHE A 349 2.01 6.26 9.16
C PHE A 349 2.51 5.04 8.40
N GLU A 350 2.52 5.10 7.06
CA GLU A 350 3.02 4.02 6.20
C GLU A 350 3.28 4.52 4.77
N ALA A 351 4.10 3.76 4.02
CA ALA A 351 4.17 3.82 2.57
C ALA A 351 3.55 2.55 1.97
N ASN A 352 2.92 2.69 0.81
CA ASN A 352 2.21 1.62 0.10
C ASN A 352 2.77 1.48 -1.31
N ALA A 353 3.15 0.25 -1.72
CA ALA A 353 3.84 -0.01 -2.98
C ALA A 353 2.98 0.33 -4.21
N PHE A 354 1.70 -0.03 -4.20
CA PHE A 354 0.87 0.02 -5.40
C PHE A 354 -0.04 1.25 -5.48
N GLY A 355 0.21 2.25 -4.61
CA GLY A 355 -0.70 3.36 -4.47
C GLY A 355 -2.04 2.90 -3.91
N ASP A 356 -3.10 3.60 -4.28
CA ASP A 356 -4.48 3.20 -3.98
C ASP A 356 -5.37 3.72 -5.11
N LEU A 357 -6.63 3.29 -5.11
CA LEU A 357 -7.66 3.82 -5.98
C LEU A 357 -7.99 5.27 -5.57
N ILE A 358 -7.17 6.23 -6.04
CA ILE A 358 -7.41 7.66 -5.84
C ILE A 358 -8.41 8.13 -6.90
N ARG A 359 -9.69 7.81 -6.66
CA ARG A 359 -10.78 8.12 -7.58
C ARG A 359 -11.15 9.59 -7.49
N ARG A 360 -11.57 10.18 -8.63
CA ARG A 360 -12.15 11.52 -8.74
C ARG A 360 -11.25 12.67 -8.27
N VAL A 361 -9.94 12.44 -8.19
CA VAL A 361 -8.94 13.47 -7.92
C VAL A 361 -8.21 13.79 -9.21
N ARG A 362 -7.94 15.05 -9.45
CA ARG A 362 -7.16 15.52 -10.59
C ARG A 362 -5.96 16.33 -10.11
N HIS A 363 -4.84 16.12 -10.76
CA HIS A 363 -3.64 16.93 -10.60
C HIS A 363 -3.25 17.49 -11.96
N GLN A 364 -3.19 18.82 -12.10
CA GLN A 364 -2.96 19.50 -13.38
C GLN A 364 -3.93 19.01 -14.49
N GLY A 365 -5.20 18.78 -14.14
CA GLY A 365 -6.23 18.31 -15.06
C GLY A 365 -6.25 16.82 -15.37
N LEU A 366 -5.22 16.05 -14.98
CA LEU A 366 -5.10 14.62 -15.24
C LEU A 366 -5.56 13.78 -14.04
N ASP A 367 -6.21 12.67 -14.32
CA ASP A 367 -6.48 11.62 -13.33
C ASP A 367 -5.18 10.85 -12.97
N PRO A 368 -5.15 10.05 -11.89
CA PRO A 368 -3.94 9.37 -11.47
C PRO A 368 -3.29 8.47 -12.52
N TYR A 369 -4.08 7.81 -13.36
CA TYR A 369 -3.55 6.91 -14.40
C TYR A 369 -3.03 7.68 -15.61
N ALA A 370 -3.75 8.72 -16.04
CA ALA A 370 -3.30 9.62 -17.10
C ALA A 370 -1.99 10.34 -16.70
N TRP A 371 -1.88 10.75 -15.43
CA TRP A 371 -0.65 11.31 -14.88
C TRP A 371 0.51 10.31 -14.90
N GLN A 372 0.27 9.06 -14.50
CA GLN A 372 1.28 8.01 -14.56
C GLN A 372 1.75 7.80 -15.99
N VAL A 373 0.84 7.66 -16.96
CA VAL A 373 1.20 7.47 -18.38
C VAL A 373 2.03 8.65 -18.89
N ALA A 374 1.65 9.89 -18.60
CA ALA A 374 2.40 11.08 -19.02
C ALA A 374 3.82 11.17 -18.42
N ARG A 375 4.08 10.50 -17.28
CA ARG A 375 5.39 10.50 -16.62
C ARG A 375 6.29 9.32 -17.00
N LEU A 376 5.74 8.28 -17.65
CA LEU A 376 6.50 7.09 -18.01
C LEU A 376 7.71 7.38 -18.92
N PRO A 377 7.62 8.16 -20.01
CA PRO A 377 8.76 8.35 -20.90
C PRO A 377 9.97 8.95 -20.19
N GLY A 378 9.75 9.99 -19.38
CA GLY A 378 10.81 10.64 -18.61
C GLY A 378 11.41 9.70 -17.54
N TRP A 379 10.57 8.92 -16.85
CA TRP A 379 11.05 7.97 -15.86
C TRP A 379 11.83 6.80 -16.50
N ILE A 380 11.38 6.26 -17.63
CA ILE A 380 12.10 5.20 -18.36
C ILE A 380 13.47 5.72 -18.83
N ALA A 381 13.53 6.94 -19.36
CA ALA A 381 14.79 7.55 -19.81
C ALA A 381 15.79 7.75 -18.66
N ALA A 382 15.33 8.29 -17.53
CA ALA A 382 16.16 8.48 -16.35
C ALA A 382 16.69 7.16 -15.78
N ARG A 383 15.87 6.11 -15.80
CA ARG A 383 16.26 4.78 -15.34
C ARG A 383 17.36 4.14 -16.19
N ARG A 384 17.30 4.26 -17.52
CA ARG A 384 18.35 3.74 -18.40
C ARG A 384 19.73 4.32 -18.05
N THR A 385 19.77 5.58 -17.61
CA THR A 385 21.00 6.22 -17.14
C THR A 385 21.50 5.62 -15.83
N VAL A 386 20.61 5.30 -14.90
CA VAL A 386 20.96 4.65 -13.62
C VAL A 386 21.47 3.21 -13.82
N ASP A 387 20.83 2.44 -14.72
CA ASP A 387 21.21 1.05 -15.00
C ASP A 387 22.56 0.96 -15.77
N LEU A 388 22.97 2.03 -16.48
CA LEU A 388 24.27 2.13 -17.14
C LEU A 388 25.39 2.56 -16.18
N ALA A 389 25.06 3.16 -15.05
CA ALA A 389 26.03 3.65 -14.05
C ALA A 389 26.28 2.65 -12.89
N ALA A 390 25.50 1.57 -12.82
CA ALA A 390 25.59 0.50 -11.81
C ALA A 390 26.25 -0.76 -12.37
#